data_b42511dbce28f21782307bd6b7bec9c4
#
_entry.id   b42511dbce28f21782307bd6b7bec9c4
#
_cell.length_a   1.000
_cell.length_b   1.000
_cell.length_c   1.000
_cell.angle_alpha   90.00
_cell.angle_beta   90.00
_cell.angle_gamma   90.00
#
_symmetry.space_group_name_H-M   'P 1'
#
loop_
_entity.id
_entity.type
_entity.pdbx_description
1 polymer ?
#
loop_
_entity_poly.entity_id
_entity_poly.type
_entity_poly.pdbx_seq_one_letter_code
_entity_poly.pdbx_strand_id
1 'polypeptide(L)'
;MEVQRSLAEEYKNQGNSCYKRGLYDEAIVWYTKGINIDSTNALLYNNRSAAYLMINKPLDAYKDASRSISLDSQNVKSLLRCVKCCLTLGDLNEAKRLCAVIRQLEPHNSELSSLLEKIKLLSETHQSFEDKLSSSDFRHALYLIAKCIEIAPASLDFNLQKLNVLIQLKRFTEAKCLVENLLQSHDTSVDLLFYRGLCLYYLDHLDKAISHFQHVLRLHPDHVETQKVYKRAKNLLKLKEEGNTFIHDHRYSKAFEAYSKALEVDPSHDVINAKLYCNRACALFYLDRFDEALKDCDTALSLEPNYLKALIRRAKCYSSLEEYEKAVEEWAKVVKLDASPENKKSLQAAKSALSRSQQRDYYKILGLKKNASFDEIKQAYKKSALLYHPDRHTSADEATLKEHERKFKEIGEAYSVLSDPEKRRKYDSGELLAADGFDQGNVSARNLFTQVFPGFGTSTVHFYFG
;
A
#
# COMPACT_ATOMS: atom_id res chain seq x y z
N MET A 1 -34.24 57.34 -20.92
CA MET A 1 -33.32 56.49 -21.74
C MET A 1 -31.92 57.09 -21.87
N GLU A 2 -31.76 58.39 -22.28
CA GLU A 2 -30.42 59.02 -22.39
C GLU A 2 -29.68 59.13 -21.06
N VAL A 3 -30.33 59.49 -19.96
CA VAL A 3 -29.78 59.59 -18.61
C VAL A 3 -29.26 58.17 -18.15
N GLN A 4 -30.01 57.10 -18.43
CA GLN A 4 -29.63 55.74 -18.08
C GLN A 4 -28.40 55.27 -18.88
N ARG A 5 -28.33 55.61 -20.17
CA ARG A 5 -27.16 55.29 -21.01
C ARG A 5 -25.92 56.08 -20.56
N SER A 6 -26.06 57.35 -20.19
CA SER A 6 -24.97 58.18 -19.64
C SER A 6 -24.42 57.57 -18.34
N LEU A 7 -25.31 57.13 -17.44
CA LEU A 7 -24.91 56.49 -16.16
C LEU A 7 -24.25 55.13 -16.39
N ALA A 8 -24.73 54.32 -17.33
CA ALA A 8 -24.11 53.06 -17.69
C ALA A 8 -22.70 53.25 -18.26
N GLU A 9 -22.50 54.33 -19.05
CA GLU A 9 -21.19 54.69 -19.61
C GLU A 9 -20.22 55.16 -18.51
N GLU A 10 -20.71 55.91 -17.51
CA GLU A 10 -19.92 56.30 -16.33
C GLU A 10 -19.45 55.06 -15.56
N TYR A 11 -20.34 54.10 -15.27
CA TYR A 11 -19.97 52.84 -14.60
C TYR A 11 -18.99 52.01 -15.41
N LYS A 12 -19.10 51.97 -16.75
CA LYS A 12 -18.11 51.34 -17.64
C LYS A 12 -16.73 51.99 -17.47
N ASN A 13 -16.68 53.32 -17.41
CA ASN A 13 -15.42 54.07 -17.27
C ASN A 13 -14.81 53.85 -15.89
N GLN A 14 -15.58 53.79 -14.81
CA GLN A 14 -15.11 53.40 -13.47
C GLN A 14 -14.55 51.99 -13.48
N GLY A 15 -15.27 51.03 -14.06
CA GLY A 15 -14.81 49.65 -14.23
C GLY A 15 -13.52 49.55 -15.02
N ASN A 16 -13.38 50.30 -16.13
CA ASN A 16 -12.16 50.37 -16.93
C ASN A 16 -10.97 50.93 -16.12
N SER A 17 -11.22 51.93 -15.27
CA SER A 17 -10.19 52.48 -14.37
C SER A 17 -9.72 51.47 -13.36
N CYS A 18 -10.63 50.74 -12.70
CA CYS A 18 -10.31 49.67 -11.77
C CYS A 18 -9.55 48.51 -12.47
N TYR A 19 -9.98 48.11 -13.66
CA TYR A 19 -9.33 47.10 -14.47
C TYR A 19 -7.86 47.44 -14.79
N LYS A 20 -7.62 48.69 -15.24
CA LYS A 20 -6.25 49.19 -15.52
C LYS A 20 -5.35 49.20 -14.29
N ARG A 21 -5.91 49.38 -13.10
CA ARG A 21 -5.21 49.33 -11.80
C ARG A 21 -5.02 47.93 -11.27
N GLY A 22 -5.51 46.87 -11.95
CA GLY A 22 -5.44 45.48 -11.50
C GLY A 22 -6.51 45.11 -10.45
N LEU A 23 -7.46 46.00 -10.15
CA LEU A 23 -8.54 45.77 -9.18
C LEU A 23 -9.72 45.09 -9.87
N TYR A 24 -9.54 43.83 -10.25
CA TYR A 24 -10.49 43.13 -11.11
C TYR A 24 -11.85 42.85 -10.43
N ASP A 25 -11.87 42.54 -9.14
CA ASP A 25 -13.11 42.32 -8.40
C ASP A 25 -13.96 43.63 -8.34
N GLU A 26 -13.30 44.76 -8.10
CA GLU A 26 -13.97 46.06 -8.14
C GLU A 26 -14.48 46.41 -9.56
N ALA A 27 -13.69 46.11 -10.57
CA ALA A 27 -14.07 46.28 -11.97
C ALA A 27 -15.35 45.50 -12.29
N ILE A 28 -15.45 44.22 -11.83
CA ILE A 28 -16.63 43.36 -12.00
C ILE A 28 -17.85 44.01 -11.34
N VAL A 29 -17.70 44.58 -10.15
CA VAL A 29 -18.81 45.29 -9.47
C VAL A 29 -19.31 46.50 -10.28
N TRP A 30 -18.38 47.31 -10.80
CA TRP A 30 -18.75 48.47 -11.62
C TRP A 30 -19.40 48.06 -12.94
N TYR A 31 -18.86 47.10 -13.66
CA TYR A 31 -19.48 46.58 -14.88
C TYR A 31 -20.87 45.97 -14.60
N THR A 32 -21.04 45.27 -13.46
CA THR A 32 -22.34 44.71 -13.06
C THR A 32 -23.37 45.82 -12.81
N LYS A 33 -23.01 46.94 -12.15
CA LYS A 33 -23.86 48.09 -12.01
C LYS A 33 -24.26 48.66 -13.37
N GLY A 34 -23.31 48.77 -14.31
CA GLY A 34 -23.58 49.21 -15.67
C GLY A 34 -24.56 48.29 -16.42
N ILE A 35 -24.37 46.99 -16.32
CA ILE A 35 -25.25 45.95 -16.93
C ILE A 35 -26.67 46.02 -16.34
N ASN A 36 -26.82 46.29 -15.06
CA ASN A 36 -28.14 46.45 -14.43
C ASN A 36 -28.89 47.68 -14.94
N ILE A 37 -28.18 48.72 -15.39
CA ILE A 37 -28.77 49.91 -15.99
C ILE A 37 -29.07 49.71 -17.46
N ASP A 38 -28.10 49.14 -18.21
CA ASP A 38 -28.22 48.87 -19.65
C ASP A 38 -27.76 47.43 -19.96
N SER A 39 -28.72 46.51 -19.93
CA SER A 39 -28.50 45.08 -20.22
C SER A 39 -28.28 44.76 -21.70
N THR A 40 -28.37 45.80 -22.58
CA THR A 40 -28.15 45.66 -24.04
C THR A 40 -26.78 46.12 -24.48
N ASN A 41 -25.97 46.64 -23.60
CA ASN A 41 -24.62 47.13 -23.90
C ASN A 41 -23.60 45.98 -23.96
N ALA A 42 -23.28 45.50 -25.16
CA ALA A 42 -22.33 44.43 -25.41
C ALA A 42 -20.94 44.69 -24.82
N LEU A 43 -20.49 45.96 -24.76
CA LEU A 43 -19.15 46.30 -24.26
C LEU A 43 -19.00 46.05 -22.77
N LEU A 44 -20.07 46.29 -21.98
CA LEU A 44 -20.05 46.01 -20.54
C LEU A 44 -19.82 44.53 -20.24
N TYR A 45 -20.55 43.64 -20.93
CA TYR A 45 -20.33 42.19 -20.82
C TYR A 45 -18.95 41.80 -21.27
N ASN A 46 -18.47 42.32 -22.42
CA ASN A 46 -17.16 42.04 -22.90
C ASN A 46 -16.04 42.47 -21.91
N ASN A 47 -16.17 43.63 -21.27
CA ASN A 47 -15.22 44.13 -20.31
C ASN A 47 -15.27 43.33 -18.99
N ARG A 48 -16.48 42.95 -18.52
CA ARG A 48 -16.63 42.10 -17.34
C ARG A 48 -16.06 40.69 -17.58
N SER A 49 -16.28 40.15 -18.77
CA SER A 49 -15.61 38.89 -19.19
C SER A 49 -14.07 38.95 -19.12
N ALA A 50 -13.48 40.09 -19.51
CA ALA A 50 -12.04 40.29 -19.34
C ALA A 50 -11.62 40.24 -17.88
N ALA A 51 -12.36 40.91 -17.00
CA ALA A 51 -12.06 40.93 -15.57
C ALA A 51 -12.22 39.52 -14.94
N TYR A 52 -13.22 38.73 -15.33
CA TYR A 52 -13.39 37.35 -14.90
C TYR A 52 -12.24 36.45 -15.30
N LEU A 53 -11.67 36.61 -16.52
CA LEU A 53 -10.46 35.87 -16.92
C LEU A 53 -9.26 36.19 -16.03
N MET A 54 -9.08 37.46 -15.66
CA MET A 54 -7.96 37.88 -14.81
C MET A 54 -8.03 37.30 -13.38
N ILE A 55 -9.23 37.00 -12.88
CA ILE A 55 -9.43 36.33 -11.58
C ILE A 55 -9.66 34.83 -11.70
N ASN A 56 -9.28 34.23 -12.85
CA ASN A 56 -9.38 32.80 -13.14
C ASN A 56 -10.81 32.22 -12.99
N LYS A 57 -11.82 32.96 -13.46
CA LYS A 57 -13.23 32.51 -13.54
C LYS A 57 -13.67 32.35 -15.02
N PRO A 58 -13.13 31.34 -15.74
CA PRO A 58 -13.34 31.20 -17.19
C PRO A 58 -14.80 30.89 -17.58
N LEU A 59 -15.56 30.22 -16.70
CA LEU A 59 -16.97 29.92 -16.96
C LEU A 59 -17.83 31.18 -16.96
N ASP A 60 -17.63 32.08 -15.98
CA ASP A 60 -18.33 33.35 -15.91
C ASP A 60 -17.90 34.29 -17.04
N ALA A 61 -16.61 34.26 -17.37
CA ALA A 61 -16.06 34.97 -18.52
C ALA A 61 -16.68 34.49 -19.84
N TYR A 62 -16.88 33.18 -20.01
CA TYR A 62 -17.52 32.58 -21.17
C TYR A 62 -19.00 33.04 -21.28
N LYS A 63 -19.76 32.99 -20.19
CA LYS A 63 -21.17 33.45 -20.17
C LYS A 63 -21.29 34.91 -20.63
N ASP A 64 -20.43 35.78 -20.10
CA ASP A 64 -20.44 37.20 -20.47
C ASP A 64 -19.96 37.42 -21.91
N ALA A 65 -18.89 36.76 -22.35
CA ALA A 65 -18.43 36.84 -23.74
C ALA A 65 -19.50 36.37 -24.73
N SER A 66 -20.16 35.24 -24.43
CA SER A 66 -21.29 34.73 -25.25
C SER A 66 -22.47 35.68 -25.27
N ARG A 67 -22.80 36.32 -24.13
CA ARG A 67 -23.85 37.36 -24.09
C ARG A 67 -23.43 38.57 -24.92
N SER A 68 -22.18 39.01 -24.84
CA SER A 68 -21.68 40.11 -25.69
C SER A 68 -21.81 39.79 -27.19
N ILE A 69 -21.47 38.56 -27.61
CA ILE A 69 -21.62 38.10 -29.01
C ILE A 69 -23.11 38.06 -29.43
N SER A 70 -24.00 37.66 -28.54
CA SER A 70 -25.45 37.66 -28.85
C SER A 70 -26.03 39.06 -29.07
N LEU A 71 -25.42 40.10 -28.48
CA LEU A 71 -25.79 41.49 -28.64
C LEU A 71 -25.09 42.15 -29.83
N ASP A 72 -23.85 41.78 -30.09
CA ASP A 72 -23.03 42.26 -31.21
C ASP A 72 -22.22 41.10 -31.77
N SER A 73 -22.73 40.45 -32.80
CA SER A 73 -22.16 39.27 -33.43
C SER A 73 -20.88 39.52 -34.23
N GLN A 74 -20.57 40.80 -34.57
CA GLN A 74 -19.39 41.18 -35.32
C GLN A 74 -18.23 41.64 -34.41
N ASN A 75 -18.41 41.63 -33.11
CA ASN A 75 -17.39 42.06 -32.17
C ASN A 75 -16.27 41.02 -32.05
N VAL A 76 -15.22 41.14 -32.85
CA VAL A 76 -14.08 40.23 -32.92
C VAL A 76 -13.39 40.08 -31.55
N LYS A 77 -13.32 41.16 -30.73
CA LYS A 77 -12.72 41.10 -29.39
C LYS A 77 -13.52 40.19 -28.44
N SER A 78 -14.85 40.19 -28.54
CA SER A 78 -15.69 39.27 -27.76
C SER A 78 -15.55 37.82 -28.24
N LEU A 79 -15.51 37.63 -29.57
CA LEU A 79 -15.26 36.31 -30.17
C LEU A 79 -13.92 35.71 -29.75
N LEU A 80 -12.82 36.46 -29.84
CA LEU A 80 -11.49 36.05 -29.42
C LEU A 80 -11.46 35.67 -27.91
N ARG A 81 -12.14 36.47 -27.10
CA ARG A 81 -12.26 36.18 -25.67
C ARG A 81 -13.02 34.91 -25.40
N CYS A 82 -14.12 34.70 -26.11
CA CYS A 82 -14.90 33.47 -26.01
C CYS A 82 -14.04 32.23 -26.41
N VAL A 83 -13.24 32.32 -27.48
CA VAL A 83 -12.32 31.26 -27.87
C VAL A 83 -11.28 30.95 -26.76
N LYS A 84 -10.75 32.01 -26.12
CA LYS A 84 -9.82 31.80 -24.97
C LYS A 84 -10.51 31.10 -23.80
N CYS A 85 -11.76 31.47 -23.49
CA CYS A 85 -12.55 30.79 -22.47
C CYS A 85 -12.81 29.33 -22.84
N CYS A 86 -13.20 29.04 -24.07
CA CYS A 86 -13.42 27.69 -24.56
C CYS A 86 -12.14 26.83 -24.46
N LEU A 87 -10.98 27.39 -24.86
CA LEU A 87 -9.70 26.71 -24.69
C LEU A 87 -9.40 26.39 -23.23
N THR A 88 -9.59 27.36 -22.35
CA THR A 88 -9.34 27.15 -20.90
C THR A 88 -10.29 26.10 -20.30
N LEU A 89 -11.53 26.05 -20.78
CA LEU A 89 -12.55 25.08 -20.37
C LEU A 89 -12.43 23.72 -21.10
N GLY A 90 -11.63 23.63 -22.15
CA GLY A 90 -11.45 22.41 -22.94
C GLY A 90 -12.52 22.16 -24.01
N ASP A 91 -13.40 23.14 -24.29
CA ASP A 91 -14.42 23.02 -25.33
C ASP A 91 -13.83 23.32 -26.71
N LEU A 92 -13.21 22.29 -27.29
CA LEU A 92 -12.58 22.37 -28.60
C LEU A 92 -13.57 22.60 -29.74
N ASN A 93 -14.80 22.09 -29.63
CA ASN A 93 -15.79 22.20 -30.69
C ASN A 93 -16.26 23.64 -30.85
N GLU A 94 -16.65 24.28 -29.74
CA GLU A 94 -17.07 25.68 -29.75
C GLU A 94 -15.90 26.60 -30.10
N ALA A 95 -14.68 26.30 -29.62
CA ALA A 95 -13.49 27.06 -29.98
C ALA A 95 -13.24 27.05 -31.50
N LYS A 96 -13.32 25.88 -32.15
CA LYS A 96 -13.16 25.75 -33.62
C LYS A 96 -14.26 26.50 -34.38
N ARG A 97 -15.52 26.40 -33.94
CA ARG A 97 -16.65 27.09 -34.52
C ARG A 97 -16.44 28.61 -34.50
N LEU A 98 -16.08 29.16 -33.35
CA LEU A 98 -15.84 30.59 -33.18
C LEU A 98 -14.62 31.08 -33.99
N CYS A 99 -13.57 30.30 -34.07
CA CYS A 99 -12.41 30.61 -34.94
C CYS A 99 -12.78 30.70 -36.42
N ALA A 100 -13.71 29.85 -36.89
CA ALA A 100 -14.22 29.95 -38.25
C ALA A 100 -14.97 31.27 -38.53
N VAL A 101 -15.77 31.73 -37.55
CA VAL A 101 -16.45 33.05 -37.64
C VAL A 101 -15.44 34.19 -37.66
N ILE A 102 -14.44 34.17 -36.76
CA ILE A 102 -13.40 35.21 -36.72
C ILE A 102 -12.64 35.28 -38.06
N ARG A 103 -12.31 34.12 -38.66
CA ARG A 103 -11.62 34.05 -39.95
C ARG A 103 -12.40 34.69 -41.09
N GLN A 104 -13.74 34.65 -41.05
CA GLN A 104 -14.60 35.32 -42.01
C GLN A 104 -14.62 36.84 -41.81
N LEU A 105 -14.58 37.32 -40.57
CA LEU A 105 -14.61 38.72 -40.24
C LEU A 105 -13.25 39.41 -40.38
N GLU A 106 -12.19 38.77 -39.91
CA GLU A 106 -10.81 39.28 -39.93
C GLU A 106 -9.84 38.17 -40.36
N PRO A 107 -9.62 37.91 -41.69
CA PRO A 107 -8.78 36.82 -42.18
C PRO A 107 -7.30 36.90 -41.73
N HIS A 108 -6.78 38.08 -41.46
CA HIS A 108 -5.41 38.35 -41.10
C HIS A 108 -5.17 38.64 -39.59
N ASN A 109 -6.11 38.25 -38.72
CA ASN A 109 -5.95 38.47 -37.32
C ASN A 109 -4.82 37.60 -36.73
N SER A 110 -3.77 38.23 -36.22
CA SER A 110 -2.57 37.55 -35.70
C SER A 110 -2.86 36.71 -34.45
N GLU A 111 -3.80 37.15 -33.61
CA GLU A 111 -4.19 36.43 -32.41
C GLU A 111 -4.92 35.13 -32.73
N LEU A 112 -5.73 35.14 -33.80
CA LEU A 112 -6.42 33.96 -34.28
C LEU A 112 -5.44 32.84 -34.66
N SER A 113 -4.32 33.17 -35.32
CA SER A 113 -3.30 32.17 -35.73
C SER A 113 -2.73 31.45 -34.51
N SER A 114 -2.35 32.18 -33.46
CA SER A 114 -1.84 31.60 -32.22
C SER A 114 -2.89 30.73 -31.50
N LEU A 115 -4.17 31.13 -31.50
CA LEU A 115 -5.25 30.34 -30.91
C LEU A 115 -5.49 29.05 -31.68
N LEU A 116 -5.44 29.08 -33.02
CA LEU A 116 -5.57 27.91 -33.89
C LEU A 116 -4.45 26.89 -33.66
N GLU A 117 -3.21 27.35 -33.46
CA GLU A 117 -2.09 26.45 -33.09
C GLU A 117 -2.32 25.76 -31.76
N LYS A 118 -2.80 26.49 -30.74
CA LYS A 118 -3.15 25.90 -29.44
C LYS A 118 -4.29 24.91 -29.54
N ILE A 119 -5.34 25.22 -30.32
CA ILE A 119 -6.48 24.30 -30.55
C ILE A 119 -5.99 23.03 -31.25
N LYS A 120 -5.12 23.17 -32.27
CA LYS A 120 -4.54 22.05 -32.98
C LYS A 120 -3.74 21.17 -32.03
N LEU A 121 -2.81 21.76 -31.29
CA LEU A 121 -1.97 21.05 -30.30
C LEU A 121 -2.84 20.30 -29.27
N LEU A 122 -3.84 20.95 -28.69
CA LEU A 122 -4.73 20.33 -27.71
C LEU A 122 -5.52 19.16 -28.34
N SER A 123 -6.03 19.35 -29.59
CA SER A 123 -6.79 18.32 -30.30
C SER A 123 -5.92 17.10 -30.60
N GLU A 124 -4.69 17.27 -31.08
CA GLU A 124 -3.74 16.20 -31.39
C GLU A 124 -3.28 15.48 -30.13
N THR A 125 -2.99 16.24 -29.07
CA THR A 125 -2.60 15.67 -27.76
C THR A 125 -3.73 14.86 -27.15
N HIS A 126 -4.96 15.36 -27.20
CA HIS A 126 -6.13 14.64 -26.67
C HIS A 126 -6.44 13.38 -27.50
N GLN A 127 -6.31 13.42 -28.83
CA GLN A 127 -6.46 12.22 -29.66
C GLN A 127 -5.41 11.16 -29.30
N SER A 128 -4.15 11.58 -29.13
CA SER A 128 -3.08 10.69 -28.69
C SER A 128 -3.34 10.12 -27.30
N PHE A 129 -3.98 10.88 -26.40
CA PHE A 129 -4.44 10.40 -25.09
C PHE A 129 -5.47 9.29 -25.23
N GLU A 130 -6.50 9.47 -26.07
CA GLU A 130 -7.55 8.46 -26.29
C GLU A 130 -6.96 7.17 -26.89
N ASP A 131 -6.01 7.26 -27.82
CA ASP A 131 -5.31 6.12 -28.39
C ASP A 131 -4.52 5.34 -27.32
N LYS A 132 -3.84 6.07 -26.41
CA LYS A 132 -3.11 5.45 -25.29
C LYS A 132 -4.04 4.85 -24.23
N LEU A 133 -5.16 5.49 -23.96
CA LEU A 133 -6.19 4.96 -23.07
C LEU A 133 -6.76 3.65 -23.61
N SER A 134 -7.07 3.60 -24.90
CA SER A 134 -7.59 2.42 -25.59
C SER A 134 -6.60 1.25 -25.61
N SER A 135 -5.31 1.55 -25.71
CA SER A 135 -4.23 0.54 -25.62
C SER A 135 -3.84 0.17 -24.19
N SER A 136 -4.54 0.70 -23.18
CA SER A 136 -4.25 0.49 -21.76
C SER A 136 -2.84 0.96 -21.32
N ASP A 137 -2.21 1.86 -22.10
CA ASP A 137 -0.95 2.49 -21.73
C ASP A 137 -1.20 3.70 -20.80
N PHE A 138 -1.66 3.40 -19.60
CA PHE A 138 -2.09 4.42 -18.63
C PHE A 138 -0.97 5.37 -18.19
N ARG A 139 0.30 4.97 -18.29
CA ARG A 139 1.42 5.87 -17.94
C ARG A 139 1.58 6.97 -18.94
N HIS A 140 1.58 6.64 -20.24
CA HIS A 140 1.63 7.64 -21.32
C HIS A 140 0.32 8.44 -21.37
N ALA A 141 -0.83 7.80 -21.16
CA ALA A 141 -2.11 8.51 -21.06
C ALA A 141 -2.09 9.58 -19.96
N LEU A 142 -1.52 9.29 -18.77
CA LEU A 142 -1.39 10.26 -17.69
C LEU A 142 -0.53 11.47 -18.08
N TYR A 143 0.56 11.24 -18.80
CA TYR A 143 1.41 12.31 -19.29
C TYR A 143 0.70 13.20 -20.31
N LEU A 144 -0.03 12.59 -21.26
CA LEU A 144 -0.75 13.32 -22.31
C LEU A 144 -1.92 14.13 -21.76
N ILE A 145 -2.72 13.55 -20.83
CA ILE A 145 -3.82 14.30 -20.20
C ILE A 145 -3.30 15.44 -19.34
N ALA A 146 -2.15 15.29 -18.69
CA ALA A 146 -1.53 16.39 -17.98
C ALA A 146 -1.16 17.56 -18.91
N LYS A 147 -0.64 17.27 -20.12
CA LYS A 147 -0.41 18.29 -21.15
C LYS A 147 -1.69 18.96 -21.63
N CYS A 148 -2.78 18.21 -21.78
CA CYS A 148 -4.08 18.80 -22.12
C CYS A 148 -4.52 19.77 -21.01
N ILE A 149 -4.34 19.44 -19.74
CA ILE A 149 -4.68 20.29 -18.60
C ILE A 149 -3.78 21.53 -18.53
N GLU A 150 -2.53 21.48 -18.96
CA GLU A 150 -1.66 22.67 -19.06
C GLU A 150 -2.24 23.72 -20.02
N ILE A 151 -2.87 23.28 -21.12
CA ILE A 151 -3.52 24.15 -22.10
C ILE A 151 -4.93 24.56 -21.66
N ALA A 152 -5.66 23.64 -21.05
CA ALA A 152 -7.06 23.79 -20.61
C ALA A 152 -7.20 23.53 -19.09
N PRO A 153 -6.66 24.40 -18.22
CA PRO A 153 -6.57 24.14 -16.79
C PRO A 153 -7.92 24.10 -16.05
N ALA A 154 -8.96 24.70 -16.59
CA ALA A 154 -10.30 24.72 -16.00
C ALA A 154 -11.22 23.64 -16.62
N SER A 155 -10.70 22.75 -17.47
CA SER A 155 -11.50 21.67 -18.03
C SER A 155 -11.81 20.63 -16.97
N LEU A 156 -13.08 20.57 -16.55
CA LEU A 156 -13.56 19.53 -15.64
C LEU A 156 -13.43 18.14 -16.30
N ASP A 157 -13.75 18.04 -17.60
CA ASP A 157 -13.69 16.79 -18.35
C ASP A 157 -12.27 16.18 -18.37
N PHE A 158 -11.24 16.98 -18.70
CA PHE A 158 -9.86 16.50 -18.67
C PHE A 158 -9.40 16.11 -17.26
N ASN A 159 -9.87 16.81 -16.24
CA ASN A 159 -9.57 16.42 -14.87
C ASN A 159 -10.28 15.12 -14.46
N LEU A 160 -11.52 14.87 -14.92
CA LEU A 160 -12.20 13.60 -14.72
C LEU A 160 -11.50 12.45 -15.46
N GLN A 161 -11.04 12.69 -16.70
CA GLN A 161 -10.24 11.72 -17.46
C GLN A 161 -8.92 11.41 -16.73
N LYS A 162 -8.24 12.42 -16.20
CA LYS A 162 -7.04 12.23 -15.35
C LYS A 162 -7.34 11.41 -14.10
N LEU A 163 -8.46 11.67 -13.42
CA LEU A 163 -8.91 10.89 -12.27
C LEU A 163 -9.10 9.41 -12.64
N ASN A 164 -9.76 9.15 -13.76
CA ASN A 164 -9.93 7.78 -14.25
C ASN A 164 -8.58 7.08 -14.46
N VAL A 165 -7.64 7.73 -15.14
CA VAL A 165 -6.29 7.17 -15.37
C VAL A 165 -5.54 6.93 -14.05
N LEU A 166 -5.64 7.83 -13.08
CA LEU A 166 -5.04 7.65 -11.75
C LEU A 166 -5.62 6.44 -11.01
N ILE A 167 -6.92 6.20 -11.13
CA ILE A 167 -7.58 5.01 -10.56
C ILE A 167 -7.06 3.74 -11.25
N GLN A 168 -6.93 3.73 -12.58
CA GLN A 168 -6.37 2.57 -13.31
C GLN A 168 -4.90 2.29 -12.93
N LEU A 169 -4.13 3.34 -12.64
CA LEU A 169 -2.75 3.24 -12.14
C LEU A 169 -2.66 2.91 -10.64
N LYS A 170 -3.78 2.72 -9.96
CA LYS A 170 -3.86 2.52 -8.49
C LYS A 170 -3.24 3.65 -7.66
N ARG A 171 -3.15 4.88 -8.21
CA ARG A 171 -2.61 6.09 -7.53
C ARG A 171 -3.71 6.81 -6.73
N PHE A 172 -4.35 6.08 -5.82
CA PHE A 172 -5.58 6.52 -5.13
C PHE A 172 -5.40 7.74 -4.23
N THR A 173 -4.24 7.89 -3.60
CA THR A 173 -3.92 9.06 -2.76
C THR A 173 -3.85 10.33 -3.58
N GLU A 174 -3.21 10.29 -4.74
CA GLU A 174 -3.11 11.42 -5.66
C GLU A 174 -4.47 11.77 -6.28
N ALA A 175 -5.21 10.73 -6.70
CA ALA A 175 -6.59 10.93 -7.18
C ALA A 175 -7.46 11.59 -6.11
N LYS A 176 -7.35 11.17 -4.84
CA LYS A 176 -8.08 11.77 -3.72
C LYS A 176 -7.74 13.26 -3.55
N CYS A 177 -6.44 13.61 -3.56
CA CYS A 177 -6.01 15.02 -3.46
C CYS A 177 -6.57 15.86 -4.62
N LEU A 178 -6.54 15.33 -5.85
CA LEU A 178 -7.08 16.02 -7.02
C LEU A 178 -8.59 16.25 -6.89
N VAL A 179 -9.35 15.22 -6.49
CA VAL A 179 -10.80 15.35 -6.27
C VAL A 179 -11.13 16.39 -5.20
N GLU A 180 -10.41 16.38 -4.07
CA GLU A 180 -10.63 17.32 -2.98
C GLU A 180 -10.40 18.78 -3.42
N ASN A 181 -9.38 19.02 -4.24
CA ASN A 181 -9.13 20.33 -4.83
C ASN A 181 -10.25 20.77 -5.80
N LEU A 182 -10.70 19.86 -6.68
CA LEU A 182 -11.76 20.16 -7.65
C LEU A 182 -13.11 20.41 -6.98
N LEU A 183 -13.42 19.73 -5.89
CA LEU A 183 -14.64 19.92 -5.12
C LEU A 183 -14.74 21.29 -4.44
N GLN A 184 -13.63 22.02 -4.25
CA GLN A 184 -13.68 23.41 -3.75
C GLN A 184 -14.41 24.36 -4.71
N SER A 185 -14.35 24.09 -6.01
CA SER A 185 -14.98 24.90 -7.05
C SER A 185 -16.21 24.24 -7.69
N HIS A 186 -16.41 22.94 -7.50
CA HIS A 186 -17.47 22.13 -8.11
C HIS A 186 -18.09 21.17 -7.07
N ASP A 187 -18.55 21.72 -5.96
CA ASP A 187 -19.03 20.99 -4.77
C ASP A 187 -20.23 20.07 -5.02
N THR A 188 -21.05 20.38 -6.03
CA THR A 188 -22.25 19.60 -6.41
C THR A 188 -22.01 18.61 -7.55
N SER A 189 -20.78 18.49 -8.07
CA SER A 189 -20.49 17.58 -9.17
C SER A 189 -20.63 16.12 -8.73
N VAL A 190 -21.59 15.43 -9.31
CA VAL A 190 -21.90 14.01 -9.06
C VAL A 190 -20.68 13.14 -9.36
N ASP A 191 -19.99 13.40 -10.49
CA ASP A 191 -18.81 12.64 -10.91
C ASP A 191 -17.65 12.79 -9.91
N LEU A 192 -17.39 14.01 -9.44
CA LEU A 192 -16.35 14.24 -8.43
C LEU A 192 -16.69 13.56 -7.10
N LEU A 193 -17.95 13.61 -6.66
CA LEU A 193 -18.39 12.91 -5.46
C LEU A 193 -18.27 11.40 -5.62
N PHE A 194 -18.54 10.86 -6.80
CA PHE A 194 -18.33 9.45 -7.13
C PHE A 194 -16.84 9.09 -7.05
N TYR A 195 -15.93 9.83 -7.70
CA TYR A 195 -14.50 9.59 -7.63
C TYR A 195 -13.95 9.71 -6.21
N ARG A 196 -14.47 10.64 -5.40
CA ARG A 196 -14.11 10.73 -3.98
C ARG A 196 -14.49 9.45 -3.22
N GLY A 197 -15.70 8.95 -3.44
CA GLY A 197 -16.16 7.69 -2.89
C GLY A 197 -15.29 6.51 -3.34
N LEU A 198 -14.91 6.49 -4.62
CA LEU A 198 -14.06 5.45 -5.20
C LEU A 198 -12.64 5.45 -4.62
N CYS A 199 -12.05 6.64 -4.44
CA CYS A 199 -10.76 6.76 -3.76
C CYS A 199 -10.82 6.25 -2.32
N LEU A 200 -11.87 6.58 -1.57
CA LEU A 200 -12.07 6.10 -0.21
C LEU A 200 -12.26 4.57 -0.18
N TYR A 201 -12.97 4.02 -1.16
CA TYR A 201 -13.15 2.59 -1.31
C TYR A 201 -11.79 1.88 -1.43
N TYR A 202 -10.96 2.26 -2.38
CA TYR A 202 -9.66 1.61 -2.61
C TYR A 202 -8.60 1.93 -1.53
N LEU A 203 -8.81 2.95 -0.70
CA LEU A 203 -7.99 3.24 0.48
C LEU A 203 -8.48 2.53 1.76
N ASP A 204 -9.37 1.53 1.65
CA ASP A 204 -9.97 0.75 2.76
C ASP A 204 -10.75 1.59 3.78
N HIS A 205 -11.36 2.68 3.33
CA HIS A 205 -12.31 3.48 4.12
C HIS A 205 -13.76 3.14 3.73
N LEU A 206 -14.14 1.85 3.84
CA LEU A 206 -15.39 1.32 3.29
C LEU A 206 -16.64 2.05 3.80
N ASP A 207 -16.73 2.33 5.11
CA ASP A 207 -17.90 3.02 5.70
C ASP A 207 -18.09 4.41 5.11
N LYS A 208 -16.98 5.18 4.98
CA LYS A 208 -16.99 6.50 4.37
C LYS A 208 -17.33 6.42 2.88
N ALA A 209 -16.76 5.45 2.16
CA ALA A 209 -17.07 5.23 0.75
C ALA A 209 -18.55 4.93 0.53
N ILE A 210 -19.13 4.04 1.32
CA ILE A 210 -20.55 3.68 1.28
C ILE A 210 -21.42 4.93 1.52
N SER A 211 -21.09 5.77 2.51
CA SER A 211 -21.81 7.02 2.79
C SER A 211 -21.75 8.00 1.62
N HIS A 212 -20.58 8.12 0.96
CA HIS A 212 -20.43 8.94 -0.25
C HIS A 212 -21.24 8.41 -1.43
N PHE A 213 -21.20 7.09 -1.68
CA PHE A 213 -22.01 6.49 -2.74
C PHE A 213 -23.52 6.66 -2.48
N GLN A 214 -23.96 6.53 -1.23
CA GLN A 214 -25.35 6.82 -0.86
C GLN A 214 -25.71 8.28 -1.14
N HIS A 215 -24.81 9.22 -0.88
CA HIS A 215 -25.04 10.63 -1.19
C HIS A 215 -25.16 10.85 -2.70
N VAL A 216 -24.26 10.29 -3.50
CA VAL A 216 -24.33 10.33 -4.97
C VAL A 216 -25.67 9.78 -5.47
N LEU A 217 -26.09 8.60 -4.96
CA LEU A 217 -27.36 7.99 -5.37
C LEU A 217 -28.60 8.73 -4.92
N ARG A 218 -28.52 9.58 -3.89
CA ARG A 218 -29.61 10.51 -3.53
C ARG A 218 -29.74 11.66 -4.53
N LEU A 219 -28.59 12.18 -5.03
CA LEU A 219 -28.55 13.23 -6.04
C LEU A 219 -28.91 12.70 -7.44
N HIS A 220 -28.42 11.50 -7.77
CA HIS A 220 -28.58 10.88 -9.07
C HIS A 220 -28.85 9.37 -8.91
N PRO A 221 -30.12 8.96 -8.73
CA PRO A 221 -30.49 7.57 -8.46
C PRO A 221 -30.07 6.60 -9.57
N ASP A 222 -30.04 7.07 -10.82
CA ASP A 222 -29.75 6.26 -12.01
C ASP A 222 -28.26 6.17 -12.36
N HIS A 223 -27.37 6.64 -11.49
CA HIS A 223 -25.93 6.57 -11.73
C HIS A 223 -25.42 5.12 -11.62
N VAL A 224 -25.39 4.42 -12.74
CA VAL A 224 -25.14 2.97 -12.84
C VAL A 224 -23.81 2.55 -12.18
N GLU A 225 -22.73 3.32 -12.43
CA GLU A 225 -21.41 2.97 -11.88
C GLU A 225 -21.41 3.07 -10.34
N THR A 226 -22.06 4.10 -9.78
CA THR A 226 -22.19 4.21 -8.32
C THR A 226 -23.01 3.06 -7.75
N GLN A 227 -24.11 2.64 -8.40
CA GLN A 227 -24.93 1.51 -7.95
C GLN A 227 -24.09 0.23 -7.89
N LYS A 228 -23.27 -0.04 -8.91
CA LYS A 228 -22.39 -1.21 -8.96
C LYS A 228 -21.38 -1.22 -7.82
N VAL A 229 -20.63 -0.12 -7.67
CA VAL A 229 -19.58 -0.01 -6.65
C VAL A 229 -20.18 0.02 -5.25
N TYR A 230 -21.31 0.69 -5.05
CA TYR A 230 -22.03 0.71 -3.77
C TYR A 230 -22.45 -0.70 -3.30
N LYS A 231 -23.06 -1.50 -4.19
CA LYS A 231 -23.42 -2.89 -3.90
C LYS A 231 -22.19 -3.72 -3.57
N ARG A 232 -21.12 -3.55 -4.33
CA ARG A 232 -19.82 -4.22 -4.12
C ARG A 232 -19.23 -3.86 -2.75
N ALA A 233 -19.12 -2.57 -2.43
CA ALA A 233 -18.57 -2.09 -1.16
C ALA A 233 -19.38 -2.60 0.05
N LYS A 234 -20.72 -2.56 -0.04
CA LYS A 234 -21.60 -3.05 1.02
C LYS A 234 -21.48 -4.56 1.25
N ASN A 235 -21.39 -5.33 0.16
CA ASN A 235 -21.21 -6.78 0.25
C ASN A 235 -19.83 -7.13 0.84
N LEU A 236 -18.79 -6.43 0.40
CA LEU A 236 -17.43 -6.62 0.89
C LEU A 236 -17.30 -6.31 2.39
N LEU A 237 -17.88 -5.20 2.84
CA LEU A 237 -17.93 -4.83 4.26
C LEU A 237 -18.64 -5.90 5.08
N LYS A 238 -19.83 -6.32 4.64
CA LYS A 238 -20.63 -7.35 5.32
C LYS A 238 -19.85 -8.66 5.49
N LEU A 239 -19.28 -9.19 4.42
CA LEU A 239 -18.51 -10.44 4.44
C LEU A 239 -17.25 -10.36 5.32
N LYS A 240 -16.56 -9.22 5.29
CA LYS A 240 -15.39 -8.94 6.17
C LYS A 240 -15.82 -8.95 7.64
N GLU A 241 -16.92 -8.30 7.99
CA GLU A 241 -17.46 -8.27 9.37
C GLU A 241 -17.95 -9.62 9.83
N GLU A 242 -18.67 -10.36 8.98
CA GLU A 242 -19.08 -11.73 9.27
C GLU A 242 -17.86 -12.63 9.55
N GLY A 243 -16.81 -12.54 8.72
CA GLY A 243 -15.57 -13.27 8.93
C GLY A 243 -14.90 -12.91 10.25
N ASN A 244 -14.82 -11.62 10.60
CA ASN A 244 -14.27 -11.16 11.87
C ASN A 244 -15.09 -11.67 13.07
N THR A 245 -16.41 -11.66 12.98
CA THR A 245 -17.31 -12.21 14.01
C THR A 245 -17.08 -13.70 14.19
N PHE A 246 -16.96 -14.45 13.09
CA PHE A 246 -16.68 -15.89 13.17
C PHE A 246 -15.31 -16.20 13.78
N ILE A 247 -14.28 -15.39 13.55
CA ILE A 247 -12.99 -15.52 14.25
C ILE A 247 -13.17 -15.33 15.77
N HIS A 248 -13.89 -14.27 16.16
CA HIS A 248 -14.16 -13.99 17.57
C HIS A 248 -14.93 -15.12 18.25
N ASP A 249 -15.88 -15.72 17.55
CA ASP A 249 -16.68 -16.84 18.03
C ASP A 249 -15.98 -18.20 17.91
N HIS A 250 -14.70 -18.24 17.55
CA HIS A 250 -13.92 -19.47 17.32
C HIS A 250 -14.49 -20.41 16.24
N ARG A 251 -15.29 -19.87 15.31
CA ARG A 251 -15.92 -20.61 14.20
C ARG A 251 -15.07 -20.53 12.94
N TYR A 252 -13.86 -21.06 13.00
CA TYR A 252 -12.80 -20.82 12.00
C TYR A 252 -13.17 -21.29 10.58
N SER A 253 -13.90 -22.41 10.43
CA SER A 253 -14.35 -22.87 9.10
C SER A 253 -15.29 -21.87 8.43
N LYS A 254 -16.23 -21.29 9.19
CA LYS A 254 -17.13 -20.26 8.66
C LYS A 254 -16.42 -18.96 8.37
N ALA A 255 -15.42 -18.60 9.17
CA ALA A 255 -14.56 -17.44 8.90
C ALA A 255 -13.79 -17.61 7.59
N PHE A 256 -13.22 -18.79 7.36
CA PHE A 256 -12.54 -19.12 6.10
C PHE A 256 -13.47 -18.95 4.89
N GLU A 257 -14.71 -19.47 4.96
CA GLU A 257 -15.71 -19.33 3.89
C GLU A 257 -16.10 -17.86 3.65
N ALA A 258 -16.33 -17.09 4.72
CA ALA A 258 -16.71 -15.69 4.62
C ALA A 258 -15.60 -14.85 3.98
N TYR A 259 -14.34 -15.01 4.40
CA TYR A 259 -13.22 -14.32 3.79
C TYR A 259 -12.96 -14.77 2.35
N SER A 260 -13.17 -16.04 2.02
CA SER A 260 -13.04 -16.54 0.64
C SER A 260 -14.06 -15.87 -0.28
N LYS A 261 -15.33 -15.79 0.14
CA LYS A 261 -16.37 -15.04 -0.59
C LYS A 261 -16.03 -13.54 -0.69
N ALA A 262 -15.45 -12.95 0.36
CA ALA A 262 -15.06 -11.55 0.35
C ALA A 262 -13.97 -11.27 -0.68
N LEU A 263 -12.98 -12.14 -0.86
CA LEU A 263 -11.91 -12.05 -1.85
C LEU A 263 -12.44 -12.13 -3.30
N GLU A 264 -13.55 -12.82 -3.54
CA GLU A 264 -14.19 -12.90 -4.85
C GLU A 264 -14.95 -11.64 -5.25
N VAL A 265 -15.30 -10.76 -4.28
CA VAL A 265 -16.11 -9.55 -4.52
C VAL A 265 -15.35 -8.53 -5.37
N ASP A 266 -14.09 -8.30 -5.06
CA ASP A 266 -13.22 -7.39 -5.82
C ASP A 266 -11.75 -7.87 -5.81
N PRO A 267 -11.35 -8.73 -6.75
CA PRO A 267 -9.97 -9.22 -6.84
C PRO A 267 -8.93 -8.12 -7.10
N SER A 268 -9.36 -6.95 -7.61
CA SER A 268 -8.47 -5.83 -7.94
C SER A 268 -8.14 -4.91 -6.74
N HIS A 269 -8.82 -5.11 -5.60
CA HIS A 269 -8.66 -4.26 -4.42
C HIS A 269 -7.49 -4.71 -3.53
N ASP A 270 -6.26 -4.33 -3.89
CA ASP A 270 -5.03 -4.82 -3.26
C ASP A 270 -5.01 -4.61 -1.73
N VAL A 271 -5.36 -3.41 -1.26
CA VAL A 271 -5.26 -3.04 0.16
C VAL A 271 -6.17 -3.87 1.07
N ILE A 272 -7.42 -4.09 0.65
CA ILE A 272 -8.35 -4.88 1.44
C ILE A 272 -8.08 -6.37 1.29
N ASN A 273 -7.67 -6.82 0.09
CA ASN A 273 -7.36 -8.21 -0.16
C ASN A 273 -6.14 -8.68 0.64
N ALA A 274 -5.11 -7.84 0.81
CA ALA A 274 -4.01 -8.13 1.72
C ALA A 274 -4.49 -8.41 3.15
N LYS A 275 -5.46 -7.63 3.65
CA LYS A 275 -6.06 -7.82 4.98
C LYS A 275 -6.94 -9.07 5.04
N LEU A 276 -7.72 -9.33 3.99
CA LEU A 276 -8.57 -10.52 3.90
C LEU A 276 -7.74 -11.80 3.83
N TYR A 277 -6.69 -11.86 3.01
CA TYR A 277 -5.75 -12.98 2.99
C TYR A 277 -5.11 -13.20 4.36
N CYS A 278 -4.63 -12.15 5.00
CA CYS A 278 -4.07 -12.24 6.35
C CYS A 278 -5.11 -12.76 7.37
N ASN A 279 -6.38 -12.32 7.29
CA ASN A 279 -7.43 -12.79 8.18
C ASN A 279 -7.83 -14.23 7.87
N ARG A 280 -7.88 -14.62 6.59
CA ARG A 280 -8.13 -16.00 6.17
C ARG A 280 -7.00 -16.94 6.62
N ALA A 281 -5.76 -16.52 6.51
CA ALA A 281 -4.62 -17.22 7.08
C ALA A 281 -4.73 -17.42 8.60
N CYS A 282 -5.41 -16.49 9.33
CA CYS A 282 -5.73 -16.69 10.73
C CYS A 282 -6.69 -17.85 10.95
N ALA A 283 -7.75 -17.90 10.18
CA ALA A 283 -8.71 -18.99 10.26
C ALA A 283 -8.03 -20.33 9.94
N LEU A 284 -7.22 -20.38 8.87
CA LEU A 284 -6.45 -21.56 8.46
C LEU A 284 -5.45 -22.01 9.54
N PHE A 285 -4.76 -21.08 10.19
CA PHE A 285 -3.86 -21.38 11.29
C PHE A 285 -4.56 -22.11 12.45
N TYR A 286 -5.74 -21.65 12.84
CA TYR A 286 -6.51 -22.31 13.90
C TYR A 286 -7.23 -23.61 13.46
N LEU A 287 -7.24 -23.89 12.16
CA LEU A 287 -7.69 -25.17 11.58
C LEU A 287 -6.51 -26.14 11.33
N ASP A 288 -5.31 -25.83 11.82
CA ASP A 288 -4.06 -26.55 11.61
C ASP A 288 -3.67 -26.75 10.13
N ARG A 289 -4.22 -25.91 9.23
CA ARG A 289 -3.92 -25.91 7.79
C ARG A 289 -2.77 -24.94 7.48
N PHE A 290 -1.59 -25.19 8.03
CA PHE A 290 -0.47 -24.24 8.04
C PHE A 290 0.08 -23.94 6.65
N ASP A 291 0.15 -24.93 5.75
CA ASP A 291 0.64 -24.71 4.37
C ASP A 291 -0.25 -23.75 3.56
N GLU A 292 -1.55 -23.84 3.75
CA GLU A 292 -2.50 -22.93 3.11
C GLU A 292 -2.45 -21.55 3.76
N ALA A 293 -2.26 -21.48 5.07
CA ALA A 293 -2.06 -20.23 5.78
C ALA A 293 -0.79 -19.51 5.31
N LEU A 294 0.29 -20.24 5.03
CA LEU A 294 1.52 -19.69 4.46
C LEU A 294 1.28 -19.09 3.07
N LYS A 295 0.57 -19.77 2.18
CA LYS A 295 0.22 -19.25 0.85
C LYS A 295 -0.58 -17.95 0.93
N ASP A 296 -1.53 -17.89 1.85
CA ASP A 296 -2.32 -16.67 2.10
C ASP A 296 -1.45 -15.54 2.66
N CYS A 297 -0.53 -15.84 3.59
CA CYS A 297 0.43 -14.85 4.08
C CYS A 297 1.36 -14.33 2.97
N ASP A 298 1.85 -15.22 2.11
CA ASP A 298 2.70 -14.85 0.97
C ASP A 298 1.94 -13.96 -0.01
N THR A 299 0.68 -14.28 -0.30
CA THR A 299 -0.18 -13.45 -1.14
C THR A 299 -0.42 -12.09 -0.50
N ALA A 300 -0.72 -12.03 0.81
CA ALA A 300 -0.87 -10.78 1.53
C ALA A 300 0.39 -9.91 1.48
N LEU A 301 1.57 -10.51 1.62
CA LEU A 301 2.87 -9.83 1.58
C LEU A 301 3.30 -9.45 0.16
N SER A 302 2.83 -10.13 -0.88
CA SER A 302 3.03 -9.70 -2.27
C SER A 302 2.26 -8.42 -2.58
N LEU A 303 1.07 -8.24 -1.96
CA LEU A 303 0.24 -7.03 -2.09
C LEU A 303 0.75 -5.89 -1.18
N GLU A 304 1.20 -6.20 0.03
CA GLU A 304 1.71 -5.25 1.02
C GLU A 304 2.97 -5.82 1.71
N PRO A 305 4.18 -5.55 1.18
CA PRO A 305 5.43 -6.18 1.65
C PRO A 305 5.78 -5.97 3.12
N ASN A 306 5.33 -4.87 3.72
CA ASN A 306 5.60 -4.53 5.12
C ASN A 306 4.38 -4.78 6.04
N TYR A 307 3.44 -5.64 5.64
CA TYR A 307 2.25 -5.91 6.43
C TYR A 307 2.60 -6.73 7.68
N LEU A 308 2.84 -6.04 8.78
CA LEU A 308 3.32 -6.60 10.05
C LEU A 308 2.51 -7.81 10.54
N LYS A 309 1.17 -7.75 10.46
CA LYS A 309 0.30 -8.86 10.91
C LYS A 309 0.48 -10.12 10.07
N ALA A 310 0.73 -9.98 8.77
CA ALA A 310 0.99 -11.11 7.88
C ALA A 310 2.37 -11.74 8.15
N LEU A 311 3.41 -10.93 8.39
CA LEU A 311 4.74 -11.41 8.79
C LEU A 311 4.68 -12.18 10.12
N ILE A 312 4.01 -11.64 11.13
CA ILE A 312 3.82 -12.31 12.43
C ILE A 312 3.12 -13.67 12.24
N ARG A 313 2.10 -13.71 11.40
CA ARG A 313 1.34 -14.94 11.14
C ARG A 313 2.16 -15.98 10.41
N ARG A 314 2.92 -15.56 9.39
CA ARG A 314 3.84 -16.43 8.65
C ARG A 314 4.91 -17.01 9.58
N ALA A 315 5.50 -16.19 10.45
CA ALA A 315 6.47 -16.63 11.45
C ALA A 315 5.87 -17.67 12.42
N LYS A 316 4.61 -17.47 12.84
CA LYS A 316 3.88 -18.46 13.67
C LYS A 316 3.63 -19.76 12.93
N CYS A 317 3.25 -19.72 11.65
CA CYS A 317 3.06 -20.91 10.82
C CYS A 317 4.37 -21.70 10.69
N TYR A 318 5.49 -21.03 10.39
CA TYR A 318 6.80 -21.71 10.34
C TYR A 318 7.18 -22.35 11.68
N SER A 319 6.88 -21.66 12.79
CA SER A 319 7.11 -22.24 14.13
C SER A 319 6.28 -23.51 14.38
N SER A 320 5.02 -23.54 13.92
CA SER A 320 4.12 -24.70 14.06
C SER A 320 4.48 -25.85 13.12
N LEU A 321 5.09 -25.56 11.97
CA LEU A 321 5.64 -26.57 11.03
C LEU A 321 7.05 -27.04 11.40
N GLU A 322 7.59 -26.58 12.54
CA GLU A 322 8.95 -26.88 12.99
C GLU A 322 10.06 -26.41 12.04
N GLU A 323 9.74 -25.47 11.11
CA GLU A 323 10.71 -24.83 10.22
C GLU A 323 11.39 -23.65 10.94
N TYR A 324 12.17 -23.97 11.95
CA TYR A 324 12.70 -22.99 12.91
C TYR A 324 13.63 -21.95 12.32
N GLU A 325 14.45 -22.29 11.30
CA GLU A 325 15.31 -21.33 10.60
C GLU A 325 14.47 -20.22 9.96
N LYS A 326 13.45 -20.62 9.19
CA LYS A 326 12.53 -19.66 8.55
C LYS A 326 11.76 -18.84 9.58
N ALA A 327 11.33 -19.48 10.69
CA ALA A 327 10.65 -18.77 11.76
C ALA A 327 11.52 -17.66 12.37
N VAL A 328 12.81 -17.92 12.61
CA VAL A 328 13.78 -16.93 13.13
C VAL A 328 13.98 -15.79 12.13
N GLU A 329 14.13 -16.08 10.85
CA GLU A 329 14.26 -15.07 9.80
C GLU A 329 13.04 -14.14 9.74
N GLU A 330 11.84 -14.72 9.79
CA GLU A 330 10.60 -13.94 9.75
C GLU A 330 10.40 -13.11 11.02
N TRP A 331 10.66 -13.67 12.20
CA TRP A 331 10.62 -12.90 13.45
C TRP A 331 11.68 -11.78 13.48
N ALA A 332 12.83 -11.98 12.85
CA ALA A 332 13.83 -10.91 12.71
C ALA A 332 13.32 -9.76 11.82
N LYS A 333 12.60 -10.05 10.73
CA LYS A 333 11.92 -9.04 9.90
C LYS A 333 10.85 -8.29 10.70
N VAL A 334 10.04 -9.02 11.49
CA VAL A 334 9.03 -8.42 12.38
C VAL A 334 9.67 -7.45 13.37
N VAL A 335 10.73 -7.84 14.06
CA VAL A 335 11.44 -6.99 15.04
C VAL A 335 12.10 -5.77 14.38
N LYS A 336 12.53 -5.89 13.12
CA LYS A 336 13.07 -4.75 12.36
C LYS A 336 11.99 -3.69 12.07
N LEU A 337 10.73 -4.11 11.85
CA LEU A 337 9.61 -3.20 11.60
C LEU A 337 8.98 -2.69 12.90
N ASP A 338 8.88 -3.55 13.90
CA ASP A 338 8.32 -3.25 15.23
C ASP A 338 9.14 -3.95 16.32
N ALA A 339 10.00 -3.19 16.99
CA ALA A 339 10.89 -3.66 18.05
C ALA A 339 10.20 -3.76 19.42
N SER A 340 8.89 -4.02 19.47
CA SER A 340 8.14 -4.19 20.72
C SER A 340 8.71 -5.32 21.58
N PRO A 341 8.56 -5.26 22.93
CA PRO A 341 9.03 -6.31 23.84
C PRO A 341 8.44 -7.69 23.50
N GLU A 342 7.19 -7.73 23.03
CA GLU A 342 6.48 -8.95 22.65
C GLU A 342 7.12 -9.61 21.43
N ASN A 343 7.42 -8.83 20.40
CA ASN A 343 8.07 -9.32 19.20
C ASN A 343 9.51 -9.80 19.45
N LYS A 344 10.27 -9.08 20.31
CA LYS A 344 11.60 -9.51 20.74
C LYS A 344 11.55 -10.83 21.51
N LYS A 345 10.56 -11.00 22.40
CA LYS A 345 10.33 -12.24 23.12
C LYS A 345 10.02 -13.40 22.17
N SER A 346 9.20 -13.16 21.15
CA SER A 346 8.85 -14.15 20.14
C SER A 346 10.06 -14.55 19.30
N LEU A 347 10.91 -13.59 18.90
CA LEU A 347 12.18 -13.87 18.22
C LEU A 347 13.11 -14.72 19.09
N GLN A 348 13.22 -14.38 20.40
CA GLN A 348 14.05 -15.14 21.31
C GLN A 348 13.53 -16.58 21.49
N ALA A 349 12.22 -16.75 21.60
CA ALA A 349 11.60 -18.08 21.65
C ALA A 349 11.86 -18.90 20.39
N ALA A 350 11.79 -18.29 19.19
CA ALA A 350 12.11 -18.94 17.94
C ALA A 350 13.61 -19.36 17.87
N LYS A 351 14.52 -18.48 18.29
CA LYS A 351 15.96 -18.81 18.39
C LYS A 351 16.22 -19.96 19.36
N SER A 352 15.57 -19.97 20.51
CA SER A 352 15.69 -21.05 21.48
C SER A 352 15.11 -22.37 20.95
N ALA A 353 14.02 -22.32 20.16
CA ALA A 353 13.46 -23.50 19.49
C ALA A 353 14.42 -24.05 18.42
N LEU A 354 15.02 -23.17 17.61
CA LEU A 354 16.04 -23.55 16.62
C LEU A 354 17.25 -24.18 17.30
N SER A 355 17.78 -23.56 18.36
CA SER A 355 18.91 -24.12 19.11
C SER A 355 18.58 -25.50 19.66
N ARG A 356 17.37 -25.71 20.21
CA ARG A 356 16.94 -27.04 20.69
C ARG A 356 16.81 -28.07 19.59
N SER A 357 16.33 -27.70 18.41
CA SER A 357 16.18 -28.64 17.29
C SER A 357 17.53 -29.07 16.73
N GLN A 358 18.56 -28.25 16.85
CA GLN A 358 19.93 -28.52 16.40
C GLN A 358 20.78 -29.17 17.48
N GLN A 359 20.32 -29.15 18.75
CA GLN A 359 21.06 -29.77 19.85
C GLN A 359 20.99 -31.29 19.78
N ARG A 360 22.15 -31.91 20.04
CA ARG A 360 22.20 -33.36 20.29
C ARG A 360 21.43 -33.67 21.57
N ASP A 361 20.60 -34.73 21.51
CA ASP A 361 19.85 -35.15 22.70
C ASP A 361 20.80 -35.86 23.69
N TYR A 362 21.40 -35.09 24.58
CA TYR A 362 22.33 -35.60 25.59
C TYR A 362 21.69 -36.62 26.56
N TYR A 363 20.39 -36.51 26.84
CA TYR A 363 19.69 -37.51 27.63
C TYR A 363 19.58 -38.83 26.86
N LYS A 364 19.28 -38.79 25.57
CA LYS A 364 19.22 -39.98 24.71
C LYS A 364 20.61 -40.63 24.52
N ILE A 365 21.66 -39.85 24.44
CA ILE A 365 23.04 -40.33 24.35
C ILE A 365 23.41 -41.16 25.60
N LEU A 366 22.96 -40.71 26.79
CA LEU A 366 23.15 -41.43 28.04
C LEU A 366 22.06 -42.51 28.31
N GLY A 367 21.06 -42.64 27.44
CA GLY A 367 19.93 -43.58 27.64
C GLY A 367 19.00 -43.20 28.76
N LEU A 368 18.81 -41.89 29.04
CA LEU A 368 18.06 -41.34 30.14
C LEU A 368 16.81 -40.57 29.66
N LYS A 369 15.87 -40.34 30.58
CA LYS A 369 14.75 -39.43 30.36
C LYS A 369 15.17 -38.00 30.76
N LYS A 370 14.47 -36.97 30.22
CA LYS A 370 14.77 -35.54 30.49
C LYS A 370 14.64 -35.15 31.97
N ASN A 371 13.92 -35.90 32.77
CA ASN A 371 13.76 -35.68 34.20
C ASN A 371 14.74 -36.45 35.09
N ALA A 372 15.79 -37.06 34.52
CA ALA A 372 16.78 -37.83 35.24
C ALA A 372 17.47 -37.02 36.34
N SER A 373 17.66 -37.64 37.50
CA SER A 373 18.40 -37.08 38.63
C SER A 373 19.89 -37.00 38.35
N PHE A 374 20.62 -36.22 39.15
CA PHE A 374 22.09 -36.16 39.03
C PHE A 374 22.75 -37.54 39.23
N ASP A 375 22.25 -38.34 40.14
CA ASP A 375 22.79 -39.70 40.42
C ASP A 375 22.52 -40.63 39.24
N GLU A 376 21.36 -40.56 38.61
CA GLU A 376 21.05 -41.33 37.41
C GLU A 376 21.97 -40.93 36.25
N ILE A 377 22.20 -39.63 36.06
CA ILE A 377 23.13 -39.11 35.03
C ILE A 377 24.55 -39.67 35.28
N LYS A 378 25.01 -39.64 36.54
CA LYS A 378 26.34 -40.14 36.91
C LYS A 378 26.45 -41.66 36.72
N GLN A 379 25.42 -42.41 37.09
CA GLN A 379 25.40 -43.89 36.89
C GLN A 379 25.36 -44.27 35.41
N ALA A 380 24.54 -43.59 34.61
CA ALA A 380 24.45 -43.80 33.17
C ALA A 380 25.80 -43.52 32.49
N TYR A 381 26.44 -42.39 32.84
CA TYR A 381 27.75 -42.04 32.35
C TYR A 381 28.78 -43.14 32.70
N LYS A 382 28.83 -43.58 33.97
CA LYS A 382 29.73 -44.63 34.41
C LYS A 382 29.56 -45.92 33.58
N LYS A 383 28.32 -46.35 33.38
CA LYS A 383 28.00 -47.57 32.60
C LYS A 383 28.41 -47.44 31.14
N SER A 384 28.08 -46.31 30.49
CA SER A 384 28.40 -46.10 29.09
C SER A 384 29.87 -45.83 28.82
N ALA A 385 30.55 -45.09 29.71
CA ALA A 385 31.97 -44.82 29.59
C ALA A 385 32.82 -46.07 29.74
N LEU A 386 32.45 -47.01 30.62
CA LEU A 386 33.11 -48.30 30.74
C LEU A 386 32.85 -49.20 29.52
N LEU A 387 31.70 -49.11 28.89
CA LEU A 387 31.35 -49.88 27.70
C LEU A 387 32.13 -49.44 26.47
N TYR A 388 32.35 -48.16 26.28
CA TYR A 388 33.00 -47.57 25.10
C TYR A 388 34.41 -47.06 25.35
N HIS A 389 35.06 -47.47 26.49
CA HIS A 389 36.41 -47.05 26.79
C HIS A 389 37.44 -47.65 25.80
N PRO A 390 38.28 -46.83 25.17
CA PRO A 390 39.23 -47.29 24.14
C PRO A 390 40.15 -48.40 24.61
N ASP A 391 40.63 -48.41 25.86
CA ASP A 391 41.55 -49.42 26.42
C ASP A 391 40.89 -50.80 26.54
N ARG A 392 39.57 -50.90 26.45
CA ARG A 392 38.88 -52.21 26.50
C ARG A 392 38.73 -52.90 25.13
N HIS A 393 38.94 -52.12 24.07
CA HIS A 393 38.67 -52.56 22.70
C HIS A 393 39.94 -52.57 21.83
N THR A 394 41.14 -52.70 22.41
CA THR A 394 42.43 -52.68 21.72
C THR A 394 42.63 -53.78 20.67
N SER A 395 41.78 -54.80 20.70
CA SER A 395 41.79 -55.89 19.74
C SER A 395 40.70 -55.81 18.65
N ALA A 396 39.92 -54.73 18.64
CA ALA A 396 38.86 -54.52 17.64
C ALA A 396 39.46 -53.99 16.31
N ASP A 397 38.67 -54.13 15.22
CA ASP A 397 39.04 -53.57 13.94
C ASP A 397 38.97 -52.01 13.96
N GLU A 398 39.73 -51.39 13.07
CA GLU A 398 39.90 -49.92 13.06
C GLU A 398 38.57 -49.15 12.94
N ALA A 399 37.58 -49.69 12.23
CA ALA A 399 36.26 -49.09 12.07
C ALA A 399 35.49 -49.10 13.40
N THR A 400 35.48 -50.22 14.11
CA THR A 400 34.86 -50.39 15.43
C THR A 400 35.53 -49.51 16.48
N LEU A 401 36.84 -49.38 16.42
CA LEU A 401 37.62 -48.54 17.33
C LEU A 401 37.27 -47.05 17.17
N LYS A 402 37.21 -46.57 15.93
CA LYS A 402 36.76 -45.18 15.62
C LYS A 402 35.33 -44.93 16.08
N GLU A 403 34.43 -45.89 15.93
CA GLU A 403 33.04 -45.72 16.40
C GLU A 403 32.99 -45.69 17.94
N HIS A 404 33.74 -46.51 18.65
CA HIS A 404 33.79 -46.47 20.11
C HIS A 404 34.41 -45.17 20.63
N GLU A 405 35.45 -44.65 19.98
CA GLU A 405 36.02 -43.33 20.31
C GLU A 405 35.00 -42.21 20.12
N ARG A 406 34.25 -42.22 19.01
CA ARG A 406 33.21 -41.25 18.75
C ARG A 406 32.14 -41.28 19.85
N LYS A 407 31.61 -42.46 20.17
CA LYS A 407 30.63 -42.68 21.24
C LYS A 407 31.16 -42.25 22.60
N PHE A 408 32.41 -42.57 22.92
CA PHE A 408 33.03 -42.13 24.16
C PHE A 408 33.13 -40.63 24.30
N LYS A 409 33.49 -39.93 23.20
CA LYS A 409 33.48 -38.45 23.14
C LYS A 409 32.05 -37.88 23.35
N GLU A 410 31.08 -38.45 22.64
CA GLU A 410 29.65 -38.01 22.75
C GLU A 410 29.10 -38.22 24.18
N ILE A 411 29.42 -39.32 24.83
CA ILE A 411 29.05 -39.63 26.22
C ILE A 411 29.73 -38.66 27.19
N GLY A 412 31.01 -38.34 26.98
CA GLY A 412 31.74 -37.37 27.77
C GLY A 412 31.18 -35.97 27.66
N GLU A 413 30.83 -35.55 26.45
CA GLU A 413 30.16 -34.27 26.16
C GLU A 413 28.81 -34.21 26.88
N ALA A 414 27.97 -35.22 26.73
CA ALA A 414 26.65 -35.31 27.36
C ALA A 414 26.76 -35.20 28.90
N TYR A 415 27.71 -35.90 29.49
CA TYR A 415 27.92 -35.84 30.94
C TYR A 415 28.44 -34.47 31.40
N SER A 416 29.38 -33.84 30.66
CA SER A 416 29.93 -32.54 31.01
C SER A 416 28.85 -31.43 31.08
N VAL A 417 27.83 -31.56 30.22
CA VAL A 417 26.72 -30.62 30.20
C VAL A 417 25.66 -30.95 31.25
N LEU A 418 25.25 -32.22 31.36
CA LEU A 418 24.15 -32.63 32.24
C LEU A 418 24.53 -32.72 33.72
N SER A 419 25.84 -32.88 34.04
CA SER A 419 26.34 -32.91 35.41
C SER A 419 26.54 -31.57 36.04
N ASP A 420 26.63 -30.49 35.26
CA ASP A 420 26.70 -29.11 35.73
C ASP A 420 25.30 -28.47 35.78
N PRO A 421 24.81 -28.06 36.95
CA PRO A 421 23.47 -27.50 37.09
C PRO A 421 23.20 -26.24 36.21
N GLU A 422 24.21 -25.37 35.99
CA GLU A 422 24.05 -24.19 35.14
C GLU A 422 24.06 -24.56 33.68
N LYS A 423 24.97 -25.42 33.24
CA LYS A 423 25.02 -25.92 31.85
C LYS A 423 23.77 -26.72 31.51
N ARG A 424 23.32 -27.60 32.42
CA ARG A 424 22.07 -28.34 32.27
C ARG A 424 20.87 -27.41 32.09
N ARG A 425 20.74 -26.36 32.93
CA ARG A 425 19.66 -25.36 32.80
C ARG A 425 19.71 -24.67 31.46
N LYS A 426 20.89 -24.21 31.00
CA LYS A 426 21.06 -23.58 29.67
C LYS A 426 20.75 -24.55 28.53
N TYR A 427 21.13 -25.81 28.67
CA TYR A 427 20.81 -26.87 27.72
C TYR A 427 19.30 -27.12 27.64
N ASP A 428 18.64 -27.28 28.80
CA ASP A 428 17.21 -27.53 28.89
C ASP A 428 16.37 -26.31 28.41
N SER A 429 16.87 -25.07 28.60
CA SER A 429 16.26 -23.86 28.05
C SER A 429 16.51 -23.62 26.55
N GLY A 430 17.47 -24.34 25.96
CA GLY A 430 17.90 -24.13 24.57
C GLY A 430 18.81 -22.90 24.38
N GLU A 431 19.39 -22.37 25.45
CA GLU A 431 20.32 -21.23 25.41
C GLU A 431 21.78 -21.66 25.21
N LEU A 432 22.09 -22.97 25.38
CA LEU A 432 23.44 -23.48 25.19
C LEU A 432 23.74 -23.54 23.70
N LEU A 433 24.65 -22.70 23.22
CA LEU A 433 25.17 -22.82 21.85
C LEU A 433 26.11 -24.01 21.73
N ALA A 434 26.12 -24.68 20.58
CA ALA A 434 27.01 -25.84 20.36
C ALA A 434 28.50 -25.52 20.56
N ALA A 435 28.89 -24.25 20.44
CA ALA A 435 30.25 -23.77 20.72
C ALA A 435 30.55 -23.63 22.22
N ASP A 436 29.55 -23.41 23.07
CA ASP A 436 29.71 -23.22 24.52
C ASP A 436 29.68 -24.55 25.29
N GLY A 437 29.25 -25.63 24.66
CA GLY A 437 29.09 -26.95 25.28
C GLY A 437 30.41 -27.68 25.56
N PHE A 438 31.41 -27.43 24.73
CA PHE A 438 32.73 -28.07 24.84
C PHE A 438 33.79 -26.97 24.77
N ASP A 439 34.21 -26.49 25.94
CA ASP A 439 35.43 -25.70 26.07
C ASP A 439 36.63 -26.60 25.66
N GLN A 440 37.11 -26.42 24.43
CA GLN A 440 38.24 -27.17 23.86
C GLN A 440 39.54 -27.07 24.67
N GLY A 441 39.52 -26.22 25.72
CA GLY A 441 40.72 -25.94 26.53
C GLY A 441 40.86 -26.73 27.82
N ASN A 442 39.80 -27.27 28.43
CA ASN A 442 39.97 -27.67 29.83
C ASN A 442 39.41 -29.03 30.29
N VAL A 443 38.57 -29.74 29.55
CA VAL A 443 38.10 -31.07 30.03
C VAL A 443 38.02 -32.08 28.88
N SER A 444 39.13 -32.72 28.59
CA SER A 444 39.15 -33.93 27.75
C SER A 444 38.20 -34.98 28.36
N ALA A 445 37.46 -35.74 27.54
CA ALA A 445 36.63 -36.89 27.99
C ALA A 445 37.44 -37.86 28.89
N ARG A 446 38.73 -37.87 28.70
CA ARG A 446 39.69 -38.62 29.52
C ARG A 446 39.85 -38.01 30.93
N ASN A 447 39.93 -36.71 31.06
CA ASN A 447 40.03 -36.02 32.36
C ASN A 447 38.71 -36.19 33.16
N LEU A 448 37.56 -36.11 32.54
CA LEU A 448 36.26 -36.40 33.14
C LEU A 448 36.19 -37.88 33.61
N PHE A 449 36.70 -38.79 32.80
CA PHE A 449 36.75 -40.20 33.17
C PHE A 449 37.62 -40.44 34.40
N THR A 450 38.84 -39.87 34.49
CA THR A 450 39.72 -39.98 35.67
C THR A 450 39.12 -39.33 36.90
N GLN A 451 38.35 -38.25 36.78
CA GLN A 451 37.69 -37.58 37.85
C GLN A 451 36.51 -38.40 38.44
N VAL A 452 35.81 -39.15 37.60
CA VAL A 452 34.67 -40.00 38.00
C VAL A 452 35.10 -41.39 38.46
N PHE A 453 36.30 -41.86 38.01
CA PHE A 453 36.90 -43.14 38.36
C PHE A 453 38.31 -42.96 38.93
N PRO A 454 38.44 -42.43 40.18
CA PRO A 454 39.72 -42.30 40.83
C PRO A 454 40.30 -43.71 41.11
N GLY A 455 41.32 -44.10 40.37
CA GLY A 455 41.97 -45.41 40.53
C GLY A 455 42.06 -46.29 39.29
N PHE A 456 41.47 -45.90 38.15
CA PHE A 456 41.72 -46.55 36.87
C PHE A 456 43.06 -46.04 36.29
N GLY A 457 44.05 -46.97 36.16
CA GLY A 457 45.43 -46.66 35.88
C GLY A 457 45.66 -45.89 34.56
N THR A 458 46.58 -44.95 34.64
CA THR A 458 47.17 -44.25 33.50
C THR A 458 48.14 -45.12 32.73
N SER A 459 47.66 -45.99 31.84
CA SER A 459 48.52 -46.56 30.79
C SER A 459 48.61 -45.56 29.65
N THR A 460 49.84 -45.13 29.40
CA THR A 460 50.19 -44.13 28.38
C THR A 460 49.97 -44.70 26.99
N VAL A 461 48.83 -44.36 26.37
CA VAL A 461 48.66 -44.48 24.92
C VAL A 461 48.60 -43.04 24.37
N HIS A 462 49.62 -42.68 23.59
CA HIS A 462 49.68 -41.42 22.87
C HIS A 462 48.67 -41.42 21.72
N PHE A 463 47.61 -40.65 21.83
CA PHE A 463 46.69 -40.35 20.71
C PHE A 463 47.21 -39.13 19.95
N TYR A 464 47.55 -39.31 18.66
CA TYR A 464 47.73 -38.21 17.72
C TYR A 464 46.35 -37.74 17.25
N PHE A 465 45.99 -36.50 17.56
CA PHE A 465 44.85 -35.82 16.97
C PHE A 465 45.33 -35.10 15.72
N GLY A 466 44.84 -35.52 14.52
CA GLY A 466 44.88 -34.78 13.29
C GLY A 466 43.64 -33.89 13.15
#